data_462546e5398352bc13992667ea4cc308
#
_entry.id   462546e5398352bc13992667ea4cc308
#
_cell.length_a   1.000
_cell.length_b   1.000
_cell.length_c   1.000
_cell.angle_alpha   90.00
_cell.angle_beta   90.00
_cell.angle_gamma   90.00
#
_symmetry.space_group_name_H-M   'P 1'
#
loop_
_entity.id
_entity.type
_entity.pdbx_description
1 polymer ?
#
loop_
_entity_poly.entity_id
_entity_poly.type
_entity_poly.pdbx_seq_one_letter_code
_entity_poly.pdbx_strand_id
1 'polypeptide(L)'
;MIIVDLNQIMISNLMVQLNSRNAEPLSEDLVRHMVLNSLRAHNKKFRKEYGEMVIACDSKNVWRREVFPNYKAGRKANREKSDHDWDTIFTILHNIKDEIKTFLPYKVIEIETAEADDIIATLIKSVRRLVAPEHKKKVLILSGDKDFIQLHGPNVKQYNPVLNKFVGKGEDPSLYIKEHIFKGDRSDGIPNILSDDNVFIEGRRQRPLSKKKINSWVNDVFFYTHFTEEEQKNYDRNRKLIDLSCIPQELRDKINNEFNDVKVASRDKILGYFINKKLKTLIEVIDEF
;
A
#
# COMPACT_ATOMS: atom_id res chain seq x y z
N MET A 1 -11.33 12.36 0.51
CA MET A 1 -10.54 11.69 -0.56
C MET A 1 -10.41 10.23 -0.21
N ILE A 2 -10.64 9.33 -1.18
CA ILE A 2 -10.38 7.89 -1.07
C ILE A 2 -9.03 7.64 -1.73
N ILE A 3 -8.09 6.98 -1.06
CA ILE A 3 -6.79 6.63 -1.65
C ILE A 3 -6.68 5.11 -1.68
N VAL A 4 -6.46 4.57 -2.86
CA VAL A 4 -6.44 3.14 -3.14
C VAL A 4 -5.01 2.66 -3.32
N ASP A 5 -4.63 1.65 -2.56
CA ASP A 5 -3.46 0.82 -2.84
C ASP A 5 -3.85 -0.17 -3.95
N LEU A 6 -3.48 0.16 -5.20
CA LEU A 6 -3.94 -0.60 -6.36
C LEU A 6 -3.37 -2.01 -6.37
N ASN A 7 -2.10 -2.16 -6.05
CA ASN A 7 -1.45 -3.47 -6.10
C ASN A 7 -2.07 -4.43 -5.09
N GLN A 8 -2.37 -3.95 -3.89
CA GLN A 8 -3.04 -4.76 -2.88
C GLN A 8 -4.44 -5.18 -3.33
N ILE A 9 -5.23 -4.28 -3.94
CA ILE A 9 -6.54 -4.64 -4.48
C ILE A 9 -6.40 -5.66 -5.62
N MET A 10 -5.51 -5.43 -6.57
CA MET A 10 -5.33 -6.31 -7.72
C MET A 10 -4.89 -7.72 -7.28
N ILE A 11 -3.83 -7.80 -6.47
CA ILE A 11 -3.28 -9.09 -6.01
C ILE A 11 -4.28 -9.83 -5.13
N SER A 12 -5.00 -9.15 -4.23
CA SER A 12 -5.97 -9.81 -3.37
C SER A 12 -7.16 -10.40 -4.15
N ASN A 13 -7.68 -9.68 -5.14
CA ASN A 13 -8.73 -10.20 -6.01
C ASN A 13 -8.25 -11.41 -6.82
N LEU A 14 -7.03 -11.31 -7.39
CA LEU A 14 -6.39 -12.40 -8.11
C LEU A 14 -6.22 -13.65 -7.24
N MET A 15 -5.69 -13.50 -6.01
CA MET A 15 -5.48 -14.62 -5.10
C MET A 15 -6.78 -15.32 -4.69
N VAL A 16 -7.87 -14.58 -4.53
CA VAL A 16 -9.21 -15.18 -4.30
C VAL A 16 -9.59 -16.07 -5.47
N GLN A 17 -9.36 -15.64 -6.71
CA GLN A 17 -9.63 -16.43 -7.90
C GLN A 17 -8.74 -17.67 -7.99
N LEU A 18 -7.43 -17.50 -7.86
CA LEU A 18 -6.47 -18.61 -7.99
C LEU A 18 -6.64 -19.70 -6.92
N ASN A 19 -7.06 -19.32 -5.72
CA ASN A 19 -7.30 -20.26 -4.62
C ASN A 19 -8.70 -20.87 -4.62
N SER A 20 -9.57 -20.51 -5.56
CA SER A 20 -10.91 -21.11 -5.70
C SER A 20 -10.80 -22.57 -6.17
N ARG A 21 -11.56 -23.47 -5.54
CA ARG A 21 -11.59 -24.90 -5.92
C ARG A 21 -12.09 -25.15 -7.35
N ASN A 22 -12.84 -24.21 -7.90
CA ASN A 22 -13.37 -24.24 -9.28
C ASN A 22 -12.73 -23.12 -10.10
N ALA A 23 -11.44 -22.82 -9.89
CA ALA A 23 -10.77 -21.76 -10.61
C ALA A 23 -10.79 -22.04 -12.11
N GLU A 24 -11.43 -21.16 -12.86
CA GLU A 24 -11.22 -21.10 -14.31
C GLU A 24 -9.77 -20.70 -14.62
N PRO A 25 -9.23 -21.07 -15.79
CA PRO A 25 -7.94 -20.59 -16.20
C PRO A 25 -7.84 -19.06 -16.07
N LEU A 26 -6.73 -18.57 -15.56
CA LEU A 26 -6.51 -17.14 -15.40
C LEU A 26 -6.68 -16.42 -16.74
N SER A 27 -7.67 -15.53 -16.83
CA SER A 27 -7.86 -14.68 -17.99
C SER A 27 -7.75 -13.21 -17.61
N GLU A 28 -7.14 -12.43 -18.49
CA GLU A 28 -7.02 -10.99 -18.32
C GLU A 28 -8.40 -10.31 -18.17
N ASP A 29 -9.41 -10.78 -18.94
CA ASP A 29 -10.76 -10.25 -18.91
C ASP A 29 -11.44 -10.47 -17.55
N LEU A 30 -11.25 -11.64 -16.95
CA LEU A 30 -11.80 -11.94 -15.62
C LEU A 30 -11.15 -11.05 -14.56
N VAL A 31 -9.81 -10.97 -14.54
CA VAL A 31 -9.09 -10.13 -13.57
C VAL A 31 -9.47 -8.66 -13.74
N ARG A 32 -9.55 -8.18 -14.99
CA ARG A 32 -10.02 -6.82 -15.31
C ARG A 32 -11.40 -6.55 -14.73
N HIS A 33 -12.35 -7.45 -14.97
CA HIS A 33 -13.72 -7.31 -14.45
C HIS A 33 -13.73 -7.25 -12.92
N MET A 34 -12.99 -8.13 -12.24
CA MET A 34 -12.91 -8.17 -10.78
C MET A 34 -12.33 -6.87 -10.20
N VAL A 35 -11.22 -6.40 -10.76
CA VAL A 35 -10.55 -5.17 -10.30
C VAL A 35 -11.46 -3.96 -10.51
N LEU A 36 -12.03 -3.79 -11.70
CA LEU A 36 -12.91 -2.66 -12.01
C LEU A 36 -14.18 -2.69 -11.15
N ASN A 37 -14.80 -3.85 -10.98
CA ASN A 37 -15.96 -3.98 -10.12
C ASN A 37 -15.64 -3.70 -8.63
N SER A 38 -14.45 -4.08 -8.16
CA SER A 38 -13.99 -3.74 -6.81
C SER A 38 -13.82 -2.24 -6.64
N LEU A 39 -13.15 -1.55 -7.58
CA LEU A 39 -13.01 -0.08 -7.55
C LEU A 39 -14.37 0.62 -7.55
N ARG A 40 -15.27 0.22 -8.46
CA ARG A 40 -16.64 0.73 -8.55
C ARG A 40 -17.39 0.58 -7.22
N ALA A 41 -17.41 -0.63 -6.68
CA ALA A 41 -18.16 -0.93 -5.46
C ALA A 41 -17.68 -0.07 -4.27
N HIS A 42 -16.37 0.13 -4.14
CA HIS A 42 -15.80 0.98 -3.08
C HIS A 42 -16.04 2.47 -3.36
N ASN A 43 -15.98 2.90 -4.63
CA ASN A 43 -16.33 4.27 -5.01
C ASN A 43 -17.80 4.56 -4.64
N LYS A 44 -18.74 3.72 -5.07
CA LYS A 44 -20.16 3.84 -4.72
C LYS A 44 -20.38 3.92 -3.20
N LYS A 45 -19.70 3.05 -2.45
CA LYS A 45 -19.86 2.94 -0.99
C LYS A 45 -19.38 4.17 -0.23
N PHE A 46 -18.26 4.77 -0.65
CA PHE A 46 -17.53 5.72 0.16
C PHE A 46 -17.45 7.14 -0.41
N ARG A 47 -17.73 7.34 -1.71
CA ARG A 47 -17.59 8.64 -2.38
C ARG A 47 -18.39 9.76 -1.70
N LYS A 48 -19.60 9.46 -1.25
CA LYS A 48 -20.46 10.46 -0.59
C LYS A 48 -19.81 11.03 0.67
N GLU A 49 -19.08 10.23 1.43
CA GLU A 49 -18.44 10.66 2.68
C GLU A 49 -17.03 11.21 2.47
N TYR A 50 -16.25 10.58 1.58
CA TYR A 50 -14.83 10.88 1.43
C TYR A 50 -14.48 11.66 0.16
N GLY A 51 -15.35 11.67 -0.85
CA GLY A 51 -15.11 12.36 -2.13
C GLY A 51 -14.37 11.51 -3.14
N GLU A 52 -13.57 12.16 -3.99
CA GLU A 52 -12.91 11.56 -5.14
C GLU A 52 -11.91 10.45 -4.78
N MET A 53 -11.81 9.48 -5.69
CA MET A 53 -10.88 8.35 -5.60
C MET A 53 -9.55 8.69 -6.30
N VAL A 54 -8.45 8.36 -5.62
CA VAL A 54 -7.08 8.46 -6.11
C VAL A 54 -6.46 7.08 -6.03
N ILE A 55 -5.79 6.66 -7.09
CA ILE A 55 -5.14 5.36 -7.22
C ILE A 55 -3.64 5.54 -7.01
N ALA A 56 -3.08 4.90 -5.99
CA ALA A 56 -1.64 4.84 -5.75
C ALA A 56 -1.07 3.53 -6.30
N CYS A 57 0.01 3.62 -7.06
CA CYS A 57 0.66 2.49 -7.72
C CYS A 57 2.13 2.38 -7.32
N ASP A 58 2.60 1.14 -7.09
CA ASP A 58 4.01 0.87 -6.87
C ASP A 58 4.82 1.06 -8.14
N SER A 59 6.03 1.61 -7.99
CA SER A 59 7.05 1.58 -9.01
C SER A 59 7.82 0.25 -9.02
N LYS A 60 8.43 -0.08 -10.13
CA LYS A 60 9.31 -1.25 -10.27
C LYS A 60 10.52 -1.18 -9.36
N ASN A 61 11.14 -0.02 -9.28
CA ASN A 61 12.27 0.26 -8.41
C ASN A 61 11.78 1.02 -7.18
N VAL A 62 12.39 0.77 -6.02
CA VAL A 62 11.98 1.42 -4.77
C VAL A 62 13.19 1.94 -4.01
N TRP A 63 13.12 3.16 -3.51
CA TRP A 63 14.20 3.84 -2.80
C TRP A 63 14.68 3.09 -1.56
N ARG A 64 13.80 2.28 -0.94
CA ARG A 64 14.15 1.48 0.23
C ARG A 64 15.25 0.45 -0.04
N ARG A 65 15.39 -0.02 -1.30
CA ARG A 65 16.47 -0.94 -1.68
C ARG A 65 17.85 -0.27 -1.72
N GLU A 66 17.91 1.03 -1.93
CA GLU A 66 19.17 1.78 -1.82
C GLU A 66 19.64 1.88 -0.37
N VAL A 67 18.67 1.95 0.57
CA VAL A 67 18.93 1.96 2.02
C VAL A 67 19.26 0.57 2.54
N PHE A 68 18.55 -0.44 2.06
CA PHE A 68 18.66 -1.83 2.51
C PHE A 68 18.48 -2.79 1.33
N PRO A 69 19.59 -3.30 0.75
CA PRO A 69 19.55 -4.17 -0.45
C PRO A 69 18.69 -5.43 -0.27
N ASN A 70 18.55 -5.93 0.97
CA ASN A 70 17.74 -7.10 1.30
C ASN A 70 16.23 -6.81 1.40
N TYR A 71 15.81 -5.55 1.21
CA TYR A 71 14.40 -5.16 1.26
C TYR A 71 13.57 -5.92 0.23
N LYS A 72 12.57 -6.65 0.71
CA LYS A 72 11.66 -7.48 -0.11
C LYS A 72 12.37 -8.57 -0.96
N ALA A 73 13.64 -8.90 -0.66
CA ALA A 73 14.40 -9.87 -1.47
C ALA A 73 13.78 -11.28 -1.44
N GLY A 74 13.21 -11.69 -0.30
CA GLY A 74 12.53 -12.98 -0.16
C GLY A 74 11.28 -13.16 -1.03
N ARG A 75 10.67 -12.06 -1.51
CA ARG A 75 9.46 -12.14 -2.33
C ARG A 75 9.70 -12.85 -3.66
N LYS A 76 10.88 -12.65 -4.29
CA LYS A 76 11.23 -13.32 -5.54
C LYS A 76 11.35 -14.84 -5.32
N ALA A 77 12.11 -15.26 -4.32
CA ALA A 77 12.29 -16.68 -3.99
C ALA A 77 10.96 -17.37 -3.62
N ASN A 78 10.03 -16.65 -2.97
CA ASN A 78 8.70 -17.19 -2.65
C ASN A 78 7.84 -17.37 -3.90
N ARG A 79 7.93 -16.46 -4.87
CA ARG A 79 7.22 -16.58 -6.16
C ARG A 79 7.76 -17.76 -6.98
N GLU A 80 9.07 -17.93 -7.03
CA GLU A 80 9.72 -19.05 -7.76
C GLU A 80 9.33 -20.43 -7.19
N LYS A 81 8.91 -20.49 -5.91
CA LYS A 81 8.41 -21.71 -5.26
C LYS A 81 6.91 -21.95 -5.46
N SER A 82 6.19 -21.01 -6.03
CA SER A 82 4.76 -21.15 -6.25
C SER A 82 4.49 -21.71 -7.66
N ASP A 83 3.37 -22.41 -7.81
CA ASP A 83 2.94 -23.00 -9.10
C ASP A 83 2.31 -21.96 -10.04
N HIS A 84 2.34 -20.67 -9.69
CA HIS A 84 1.72 -19.61 -10.48
C HIS A 84 2.70 -19.00 -11.47
N ASP A 85 2.24 -18.75 -12.70
CA ASP A 85 2.97 -17.98 -13.72
C ASP A 85 2.92 -16.47 -13.37
N TRP A 86 3.88 -16.05 -12.55
CA TRP A 86 3.97 -14.66 -12.09
C TRP A 86 4.30 -13.67 -13.20
N ASP A 87 4.95 -14.07 -14.27
CA ASP A 87 5.27 -13.18 -15.39
C ASP A 87 4.00 -12.82 -16.17
N THR A 88 3.16 -13.81 -16.45
CA THR A 88 1.82 -13.58 -17.01
C THR A 88 0.95 -12.75 -16.07
N ILE A 89 0.95 -13.06 -14.77
CA ILE A 89 0.19 -12.30 -13.77
C ILE A 89 0.60 -10.82 -13.79
N PHE A 90 1.89 -10.52 -13.71
CA PHE A 90 2.36 -9.12 -13.71
C PHE A 90 2.05 -8.40 -15.01
N THR A 91 2.10 -9.09 -16.15
CA THR A 91 1.70 -8.53 -17.44
C THR A 91 0.23 -8.12 -17.42
N ILE A 92 -0.66 -8.99 -16.96
CA ILE A 92 -2.10 -8.71 -16.83
C ILE A 92 -2.34 -7.50 -15.90
N LEU A 93 -1.71 -7.50 -14.73
CA LEU A 93 -1.89 -6.41 -13.76
C LEU A 93 -1.37 -5.06 -14.29
N HIS A 94 -0.27 -5.08 -15.03
CA HIS A 94 0.27 -3.89 -15.69
C HIS A 94 -0.69 -3.35 -16.76
N ASN A 95 -1.21 -4.21 -17.63
CA ASN A 95 -2.20 -3.83 -18.64
C ASN A 95 -3.44 -3.19 -18.00
N ILE A 96 -3.98 -3.79 -16.93
CA ILE A 96 -5.16 -3.28 -16.24
C ILE A 96 -4.87 -1.91 -15.59
N LYS A 97 -3.68 -1.74 -14.99
CA LYS A 97 -3.25 -0.44 -14.44
C LYS A 97 -3.25 0.65 -15.52
N ASP A 98 -2.66 0.35 -16.68
CA ASP A 98 -2.58 1.30 -17.79
C ASP A 98 -3.96 1.63 -18.39
N GLU A 99 -4.85 0.64 -18.44
CA GLU A 99 -6.25 0.85 -18.83
C GLU A 99 -6.98 1.76 -17.83
N ILE A 100 -6.80 1.57 -16.53
CA ILE A 100 -7.37 2.44 -15.49
C ILE A 100 -6.85 3.87 -15.68
N LYS A 101 -5.55 4.05 -15.85
CA LYS A 101 -4.92 5.36 -16.06
C LYS A 101 -5.44 6.06 -17.32
N THR A 102 -5.72 5.32 -18.39
CA THR A 102 -6.08 5.85 -19.71
C THR A 102 -7.56 6.16 -19.84
N PHE A 103 -8.41 5.35 -19.24
CA PHE A 103 -9.84 5.35 -19.55
C PHE A 103 -10.76 5.68 -18.37
N LEU A 104 -10.30 5.54 -17.11
CA LEU A 104 -11.15 5.79 -15.95
C LEU A 104 -10.95 7.20 -15.37
N PRO A 105 -11.99 7.78 -14.75
CA PRO A 105 -11.96 9.15 -14.25
C PRO A 105 -11.29 9.23 -12.88
N TYR A 106 -10.14 8.56 -12.70
CA TYR A 106 -9.39 8.57 -11.45
C TYR A 106 -8.01 9.19 -11.64
N LYS A 107 -7.53 9.90 -10.63
CA LYS A 107 -6.11 10.25 -10.57
C LYS A 107 -5.31 8.99 -10.28
N VAL A 108 -4.44 8.59 -11.20
CA VAL A 108 -3.53 7.47 -11.03
C VAL A 108 -2.13 8.02 -10.85
N ILE A 109 -1.55 7.80 -9.69
CA ILE A 109 -0.23 8.29 -9.30
C ILE A 109 0.74 7.12 -9.27
N GLU A 110 1.77 7.22 -10.07
CA GLU A 110 2.91 6.29 -10.12
C GLU A 110 4.17 7.11 -10.28
N ILE A 111 5.07 7.03 -9.32
CA ILE A 111 6.32 7.80 -9.30
C ILE A 111 7.48 6.84 -9.24
N GLU A 112 8.47 7.02 -10.10
CA GLU A 112 9.68 6.23 -10.07
C GLU A 112 10.32 6.28 -8.68
N THR A 113 10.76 5.13 -8.20
CA THR A 113 11.30 4.85 -6.86
C THR A 113 10.30 4.90 -5.70
N ALA A 114 9.03 5.29 -5.91
CA ALA A 114 8.00 5.26 -4.88
C ALA A 114 7.25 3.93 -4.82
N GLU A 115 6.85 3.56 -3.63
CA GLU A 115 5.81 2.57 -3.38
C GLU A 115 4.45 3.27 -3.19
N ALA A 116 3.35 2.53 -3.33
CA ALA A 116 2.01 3.04 -3.04
C ALA A 116 1.91 3.63 -1.62
N ASP A 117 2.65 3.05 -0.67
CA ASP A 117 2.75 3.51 0.72
C ASP A 117 3.29 4.93 0.82
N ASP A 118 4.33 5.24 0.03
CA ASP A 118 4.93 6.57 -0.02
C ASP A 118 3.95 7.61 -0.56
N ILE A 119 3.21 7.23 -1.60
CA ILE A 119 2.19 8.09 -2.21
C ILE A 119 1.06 8.36 -1.23
N ILE A 120 0.50 7.30 -0.62
CA ILE A 120 -0.59 7.39 0.37
C ILE A 120 -0.18 8.28 1.54
N ALA A 121 0.99 8.02 2.14
CA ALA A 121 1.48 8.79 3.29
C ALA A 121 1.73 10.26 2.95
N THR A 122 2.30 10.53 1.78
CA THR A 122 2.58 11.90 1.32
C THR A 122 1.29 12.68 1.11
N LEU A 123 0.31 12.11 0.41
CA LEU A 123 -0.97 12.76 0.16
C LEU A 123 -1.74 13.04 1.46
N ILE A 124 -1.73 12.10 2.42
CA ILE A 124 -2.35 12.30 3.73
C ILE A 124 -1.68 13.45 4.48
N LYS A 125 -0.34 13.51 4.47
CA LYS A 125 0.42 14.59 5.12
C LYS A 125 0.09 15.95 4.49
N SER A 126 -0.02 16.02 3.18
CA SER A 126 -0.36 17.25 2.44
C SER A 126 -1.76 17.74 2.78
N VAL A 127 -2.76 16.85 2.80
CA VAL A 127 -4.14 17.19 3.21
C VAL A 127 -4.20 17.69 4.66
N ARG A 128 -3.41 17.11 5.57
CA ARG A 128 -3.35 17.55 6.97
C ARG A 128 -2.74 18.93 7.15
N ARG A 129 -1.80 19.31 6.26
CA ARG A 129 -1.05 20.56 6.36
C ARG A 129 -1.83 21.78 5.85
N LEU A 130 -2.64 21.57 4.82
CA LEU A 130 -3.25 22.68 4.04
C LEU A 130 -4.51 23.29 4.64
N VAL A 131 -5.10 22.69 5.67
CA VAL A 131 -6.43 23.10 6.16
C VAL A 131 -6.46 23.19 7.68
N ALA A 132 -7.13 24.21 8.20
CA ALA A 132 -7.42 24.34 9.63
C ALA A 132 -8.15 23.10 10.19
N PRO A 133 -7.97 22.76 11.47
CA PRO A 133 -8.50 21.51 12.07
C PRO A 133 -9.98 21.23 11.77
N GLU A 134 -10.80 22.27 11.77
CA GLU A 134 -12.26 22.23 11.56
C GLU A 134 -12.66 21.92 10.10
N HIS A 135 -11.77 22.18 9.15
CA HIS A 135 -12.01 21.97 7.71
C HIS A 135 -11.24 20.80 7.12
N LYS A 136 -10.56 19.99 7.95
CA LYS A 136 -9.77 18.86 7.47
C LYS A 136 -10.64 17.87 6.69
N LYS A 137 -10.29 17.68 5.42
CA LYS A 137 -10.93 16.69 4.56
C LYS A 137 -10.75 15.30 5.14
N LYS A 138 -11.81 14.51 5.16
CA LYS A 138 -11.74 13.08 5.50
C LYS A 138 -10.95 12.33 4.45
N VAL A 139 -10.12 11.40 4.89
CA VAL A 139 -9.35 10.50 4.03
C VAL A 139 -9.69 9.06 4.40
N LEU A 140 -9.94 8.24 3.38
CA LEU A 140 -10.09 6.80 3.51
C LEU A 140 -8.97 6.12 2.75
N ILE A 141 -8.18 5.31 3.43
CA ILE A 141 -7.20 4.41 2.83
C ILE A 141 -7.92 3.10 2.50
N LEU A 142 -7.92 2.68 1.23
CA LEU A 142 -8.39 1.38 0.80
C LEU A 142 -7.21 0.42 0.66
N SER A 143 -6.85 -0.22 1.75
CA SER A 143 -5.82 -1.26 1.83
C SER A 143 -6.00 -2.09 3.09
N GLY A 144 -5.63 -3.36 3.03
CA GLY A 144 -5.55 -4.25 4.20
C GLY A 144 -4.22 -4.18 4.93
N ASP A 145 -3.25 -3.44 4.40
CA ASP A 145 -1.91 -3.35 4.96
C ASP A 145 -1.92 -2.63 6.31
N LYS A 146 -1.33 -3.27 7.32
CA LYS A 146 -1.30 -2.73 8.68
C LYS A 146 -0.31 -1.58 8.85
N ASP A 147 0.62 -1.40 7.92
CA ASP A 147 1.59 -0.32 7.99
C ASP A 147 0.93 1.05 7.93
N PHE A 148 -0.25 1.13 7.32
CA PHE A 148 -1.05 2.36 7.31
C PHE A 148 -1.69 2.72 8.66
N ILE A 149 -1.66 1.85 9.68
CA ILE A 149 -2.16 2.19 11.03
C ILE A 149 -1.41 3.41 11.57
N GLN A 150 -0.11 3.55 11.28
CA GLN A 150 0.69 4.71 11.65
C GLN A 150 0.15 6.05 11.10
N LEU A 151 -0.68 6.00 10.06
CA LEU A 151 -1.30 7.18 9.43
C LEU A 151 -2.69 7.51 9.98
N HIS A 152 -3.24 6.67 10.88
CA HIS A 152 -4.58 6.90 11.40
C HIS A 152 -4.68 8.19 12.22
N GLY A 153 -5.90 8.70 12.31
CA GLY A 153 -6.20 9.92 13.07
C GLY A 153 -7.67 10.32 12.95
N PRO A 154 -8.07 11.46 13.53
CA PRO A 154 -9.49 11.86 13.56
C PRO A 154 -10.16 11.89 12.19
N ASN A 155 -9.42 12.29 11.16
CA ASN A 155 -9.92 12.43 9.79
C ASN A 155 -9.34 11.41 8.81
N VAL A 156 -8.58 10.41 9.27
CA VAL A 156 -7.99 9.36 8.45
C VAL A 156 -8.41 8.01 8.97
N LYS A 157 -9.12 7.26 8.14
CA LYS A 157 -9.55 5.88 8.41
C LYS A 157 -9.00 4.95 7.35
N GLN A 158 -8.92 3.68 7.68
CA GLN A 158 -8.51 2.62 6.77
C GLN A 158 -9.58 1.55 6.68
N TYR A 159 -9.85 1.08 5.47
CA TYR A 159 -10.79 0.01 5.19
C TYR A 159 -10.10 -1.12 4.43
N ASN A 160 -10.20 -2.34 4.94
CA ASN A 160 -9.70 -3.53 4.26
C ASN A 160 -10.79 -4.00 3.27
N PRO A 161 -10.52 -3.93 1.95
CA PRO A 161 -11.50 -4.28 0.93
C PRO A 161 -11.79 -5.79 0.85
N VAL A 162 -10.84 -6.63 1.26
CA VAL A 162 -11.00 -8.09 1.28
C VAL A 162 -11.85 -8.55 2.45
N LEU A 163 -11.53 -8.04 3.65
CA LEU A 163 -12.25 -8.40 4.88
C LEU A 163 -13.53 -7.57 5.10
N ASN A 164 -13.80 -6.59 4.23
CA ASN A 164 -14.95 -5.69 4.30
C ASN A 164 -15.13 -5.01 5.67
N LYS A 165 -14.02 -4.59 6.32
CA LYS A 165 -14.04 -3.97 7.65
C LYS A 165 -12.99 -2.85 7.80
N PHE A 166 -13.24 -1.93 8.73
CA PHE A 166 -12.25 -0.93 9.13
C PHE A 166 -11.10 -1.58 9.90
N VAL A 167 -9.88 -1.10 9.66
CA VAL A 167 -8.63 -1.56 10.26
C VAL A 167 -8.24 -0.65 11.42
N GLY A 168 -7.53 -1.18 12.41
CA GLY A 168 -6.88 -0.41 13.48
C GLY A 168 -7.84 0.27 14.45
N LYS A 169 -9.09 -0.22 14.59
CA LYS A 169 -10.04 0.35 15.52
C LYS A 169 -9.55 0.21 16.97
N GLY A 170 -9.20 1.34 17.60
CA GLY A 170 -8.73 1.38 18.98
C GLY A 170 -7.21 1.19 19.14
N GLU A 171 -6.45 1.07 18.05
CA GLU A 171 -4.99 1.06 18.10
C GLU A 171 -4.44 2.49 18.19
N ASP A 172 -3.39 2.68 18.98
CA ASP A 172 -2.63 3.94 19.03
C ASP A 172 -1.56 3.93 17.93
N PRO A 173 -1.65 4.82 16.93
CA PRO A 173 -0.68 4.87 15.82
C PRO A 173 0.76 5.13 16.28
N SER A 174 0.93 5.94 17.34
CA SER A 174 2.25 6.26 17.91
C SER A 174 2.90 5.04 18.56
N LEU A 175 2.11 4.25 19.28
CA LEU A 175 2.55 3.01 19.89
C LEU A 175 2.83 1.95 18.85
N TYR A 176 1.93 1.82 17.87
CA TYR A 176 2.07 0.88 16.76
C TYR A 176 3.39 1.04 16.03
N ILE A 177 3.71 2.27 15.58
CA ILE A 177 4.95 2.50 14.80
C ILE A 177 6.21 2.23 15.63
N LYS A 178 6.25 2.62 16.91
CA LYS A 178 7.38 2.35 17.80
C LYS A 178 7.62 0.84 17.93
N GLU A 179 6.58 0.08 18.22
CA GLU A 179 6.69 -1.38 18.32
C GLU A 179 7.12 -2.02 17.01
N HIS A 180 6.59 -1.53 15.89
CA HIS A 180 6.90 -2.08 14.56
C HIS A 180 8.36 -1.87 14.19
N ILE A 181 8.93 -0.71 14.47
CA ILE A 181 10.36 -0.44 14.27
C ILE A 181 11.24 -1.45 15.06
N PHE A 182 10.91 -1.72 16.31
CA PHE A 182 11.67 -2.70 17.10
C PHE A 182 11.54 -4.12 16.56
N LYS A 183 10.35 -4.52 16.16
CA LYS A 183 10.04 -5.86 15.66
C LYS A 183 10.59 -6.14 14.26
N GLY A 184 10.81 -5.09 13.48
CA GLY A 184 11.03 -5.22 12.04
C GLY A 184 9.78 -5.73 11.30
N ASP A 185 9.91 -5.98 10.02
CA ASP A 185 8.88 -6.57 9.18
C ASP A 185 9.41 -7.77 8.40
N ARG A 186 8.96 -8.95 8.78
CA ARG A 186 9.38 -10.19 8.11
C ARG A 186 8.87 -10.27 6.67
N SER A 187 7.71 -9.70 6.37
CA SER A 187 7.12 -9.73 5.02
C SER A 187 7.94 -8.91 4.03
N ASP A 188 8.59 -7.86 4.54
CA ASP A 188 9.46 -6.96 3.79
C ASP A 188 10.95 -7.31 3.94
N GLY A 189 11.25 -8.39 4.69
CA GLY A 189 12.61 -8.85 4.90
C GLY A 189 13.41 -7.97 5.86
N ILE A 190 12.74 -7.16 6.69
CA ILE A 190 13.35 -6.26 7.67
C ILE A 190 13.47 -6.99 9.01
N PRO A 191 14.69 -7.33 9.48
CA PRO A 191 14.86 -8.01 10.76
C PRO A 191 14.52 -7.10 11.95
N ASN A 192 14.22 -7.74 13.10
CA ASN A 192 14.14 -6.99 14.35
C ASN A 192 15.50 -6.38 14.72
N ILE A 193 15.50 -5.39 15.60
CA ILE A 193 16.72 -4.62 15.92
C ILE A 193 17.85 -5.44 16.60
N LEU A 194 17.56 -6.63 17.08
CA LEU A 194 18.55 -7.52 17.69
C LEU A 194 19.23 -8.45 16.67
N SER A 195 18.77 -8.47 15.41
CA SER A 195 19.15 -9.48 14.42
C SER A 195 19.92 -8.88 13.27
N ASP A 196 20.83 -9.68 12.72
CA ASP A 196 21.72 -9.31 11.61
C ASP A 196 20.90 -9.02 10.33
N ASP A 197 21.45 -8.17 9.46
CA ASP A 197 20.82 -7.73 8.20
C ASP A 197 20.48 -8.86 7.22
N ASN A 198 21.24 -9.95 7.26
CA ASN A 198 21.14 -11.10 6.33
C ASN A 198 20.34 -12.29 6.90
N VAL A 199 19.79 -12.17 8.11
CA VAL A 199 19.15 -13.29 8.82
C VAL A 199 18.07 -14.01 7.98
N PHE A 200 17.29 -13.29 7.20
CA PHE A 200 16.26 -13.87 6.35
C PHE A 200 16.81 -14.42 5.02
N ILE A 201 17.88 -13.82 4.49
CA ILE A 201 18.55 -14.30 3.26
C ILE A 201 19.23 -15.64 3.51
N GLU A 202 19.86 -15.78 4.67
CA GLU A 202 20.51 -17.03 5.08
C GLU A 202 19.54 -18.07 5.67
N GLY A 203 18.23 -17.75 5.71
CA GLY A 203 17.23 -18.66 6.27
C GLY A 203 17.36 -18.91 7.78
N ARG A 204 18.10 -18.05 8.50
CA ARG A 204 18.31 -18.15 9.94
C ARG A 204 17.10 -17.64 10.73
N ARG A 205 17.00 -18.05 12.00
CA ARG A 205 16.02 -17.49 12.93
C ARG A 205 16.52 -16.17 13.49
N GLN A 206 15.64 -15.20 13.63
CA GLN A 206 15.91 -13.94 14.32
C GLN A 206 16.24 -14.20 15.81
N ARG A 207 17.05 -13.34 16.41
CA ARG A 207 17.22 -13.28 17.86
C ARG A 207 15.87 -13.00 18.52
N PRO A 208 15.51 -13.71 19.61
CA PRO A 208 14.21 -13.52 20.27
C PRO A 208 14.04 -12.12 20.83
N LEU A 209 12.91 -11.48 20.50
CA LEU A 209 12.52 -10.19 21.05
C LEU A 209 11.20 -10.34 21.80
N SER A 210 11.27 -10.31 23.14
CA SER A 210 10.09 -10.50 24.00
C SER A 210 9.20 -9.27 24.05
N LYS A 211 7.90 -9.46 24.23
CA LYS A 211 6.94 -8.37 24.47
C LYS A 211 7.32 -7.51 25.67
N LYS A 212 7.85 -8.12 26.74
CA LYS A 212 8.31 -7.39 27.93
C LYS A 212 9.43 -6.40 27.59
N LYS A 213 10.40 -6.82 26.76
CA LYS A 213 11.51 -5.97 26.31
C LYS A 213 11.00 -4.82 25.41
N ILE A 214 10.07 -5.10 24.48
CA ILE A 214 9.44 -4.07 23.65
C ILE A 214 8.71 -3.04 24.53
N ASN A 215 7.88 -3.51 25.46
CA ASN A 215 7.13 -2.62 26.35
C ASN A 215 8.06 -1.74 27.22
N SER A 216 9.20 -2.26 27.67
CA SER A 216 10.17 -1.45 28.41
C SER A 216 10.74 -0.33 27.52
N TRP A 217 11.08 -0.61 26.27
CA TRP A 217 11.62 0.39 25.35
C TRP A 217 10.58 1.43 24.90
N VAL A 218 9.36 1.00 24.67
CA VAL A 218 8.27 1.92 24.25
C VAL A 218 8.00 2.97 25.31
N ASN A 219 8.08 2.59 26.60
CA ASN A 219 7.82 3.46 27.75
C ASN A 219 9.05 4.24 28.23
N ASP A 220 10.21 3.95 27.69
CA ASP A 220 11.46 4.63 28.04
C ASP A 220 11.79 5.71 27.02
N VAL A 221 11.84 6.96 27.45
CA VAL A 221 12.20 8.10 26.57
C VAL A 221 13.66 8.03 26.15
N PHE A 222 14.51 7.38 26.94
CA PHE A 222 15.94 7.27 26.71
C PHE A 222 16.34 5.90 26.14
N PHE A 223 15.41 5.06 25.71
CA PHE A 223 15.68 3.71 25.24
C PHE A 223 16.85 3.60 24.26
N TYR A 224 16.98 4.59 23.37
CA TYR A 224 18.04 4.59 22.34
C TYR A 224 19.46 4.67 22.92
N THR A 225 19.63 5.35 24.04
CA THR A 225 20.93 5.46 24.71
C THR A 225 21.38 4.15 25.38
N HIS A 226 20.44 3.23 25.61
CA HIS A 226 20.71 1.92 26.20
C HIS A 226 21.05 0.86 25.16
N PHE A 227 20.98 1.20 23.87
CA PHE A 227 21.31 0.30 22.77
C PHE A 227 22.81 0.24 22.52
N THR A 228 23.30 -0.94 22.16
CA THR A 228 24.63 -1.08 21.56
C THR A 228 24.68 -0.35 20.21
N GLU A 229 25.88 -0.07 19.70
CA GLU A 229 26.04 0.56 18.38
C GLU A 229 25.34 -0.23 17.25
N GLU A 230 25.38 -1.58 17.34
CA GLU A 230 24.70 -2.46 16.39
C GLU A 230 23.18 -2.33 16.51
N GLU A 231 22.63 -2.33 17.72
CA GLU A 231 21.19 -2.16 17.95
C GLU A 231 20.72 -0.77 17.49
N GLN A 232 21.51 0.29 17.70
CA GLN A 232 21.23 1.64 17.20
C GLN A 232 21.18 1.67 15.66
N LYS A 233 22.19 1.10 14.99
CA LYS A 233 22.25 0.97 13.54
C LYS A 233 21.01 0.23 13.01
N ASN A 234 20.64 -0.89 13.64
CA ASN A 234 19.48 -1.68 13.24
C ASN A 234 18.16 -0.93 13.48
N TYR A 235 18.06 -0.18 14.58
CA TYR A 235 16.90 0.67 14.85
C TYR A 235 16.75 1.77 13.77
N ASP A 236 17.83 2.46 13.44
CA ASP A 236 17.83 3.52 12.44
C ASP A 236 17.50 3.00 11.04
N ARG A 237 18.02 1.81 10.67
CA ARG A 237 17.64 1.10 9.46
C ARG A 237 16.14 0.82 9.45
N ASN A 238 15.60 0.20 10.49
CA ASN A 238 14.19 -0.16 10.59
C ASN A 238 13.30 1.07 10.57
N ARG A 239 13.65 2.12 11.31
CA ARG A 239 12.93 3.38 11.30
C ARG A 239 12.88 3.97 9.90
N LYS A 240 14.01 4.02 9.20
CA LYS A 240 14.08 4.59 7.85
C LYS A 240 13.22 3.82 6.83
N LEU A 241 13.07 2.50 7.01
CA LEU A 241 12.32 1.64 6.09
C LEU A 241 10.83 1.59 6.42
N ILE A 242 10.45 1.60 7.71
CA ILE A 242 9.09 1.33 8.20
C ILE A 242 8.32 2.61 8.50
N ASP A 243 8.99 3.64 9.06
CA ASP A 243 8.33 4.90 9.41
C ASP A 243 8.09 5.75 8.16
N LEU A 244 6.83 5.85 7.75
CA LEU A 244 6.40 6.65 6.60
C LEU A 244 6.63 8.16 6.79
N SER A 245 7.06 8.59 7.97
CA SER A 245 7.58 9.96 8.16
C SER A 245 8.98 10.15 7.57
N CYS A 246 9.72 9.08 7.31
CA CYS A 246 11.10 9.09 6.80
C CYS A 246 11.20 9.09 5.27
N ILE A 247 10.10 9.14 4.53
CA ILE A 247 10.10 9.26 3.06
C ILE A 247 10.95 10.47 2.64
N PRO A 248 11.89 10.33 1.67
CA PRO A 248 12.74 11.43 1.21
C PRO A 248 11.93 12.65 0.74
N GLN A 249 12.39 13.86 1.07
CA GLN A 249 11.65 15.08 0.73
C GLN A 249 11.47 15.26 -0.77
N GLU A 250 12.51 14.99 -1.57
CA GLU A 250 12.45 15.06 -3.03
C GLU A 250 11.35 14.13 -3.61
N LEU A 251 11.20 12.93 -3.03
CA LEU A 251 10.16 11.99 -3.45
C LEU A 251 8.77 12.52 -3.10
N ARG A 252 8.61 13.12 -1.91
CA ARG A 252 7.34 13.78 -1.52
C ARG A 252 6.99 14.93 -2.46
N ASP A 253 7.98 15.72 -2.86
CA ASP A 253 7.76 16.85 -3.77
C ASP A 253 7.32 16.34 -5.15
N LYS A 254 7.96 15.29 -5.68
CA LYS A 254 7.54 14.63 -6.93
C LYS A 254 6.11 14.10 -6.84
N ILE A 255 5.75 13.43 -5.74
CA ILE A 255 4.38 12.90 -5.52
C ILE A 255 3.36 14.03 -5.49
N ASN A 256 3.64 15.13 -4.77
CA ASN A 256 2.72 16.27 -4.68
C ASN A 256 2.56 16.98 -6.03
N ASN A 257 3.64 17.16 -6.78
CA ASN A 257 3.59 17.75 -8.11
C ASN A 257 2.77 16.88 -9.06
N GLU A 258 3.04 15.58 -9.12
CA GLU A 258 2.26 14.66 -9.97
C GLU A 258 0.77 14.67 -9.58
N PHE A 259 0.44 14.66 -8.29
CA PHE A 259 -0.95 14.71 -7.83
C PHE A 259 -1.67 15.98 -8.31
N ASN A 260 -0.98 17.11 -8.39
CA ASN A 260 -1.54 18.37 -8.85
C ASN A 260 -1.68 18.40 -10.38
N ASP A 261 -0.70 17.86 -11.10
CA ASP A 261 -0.54 17.99 -12.55
C ASP A 261 -1.23 16.87 -13.35
N VAL A 262 -1.44 15.68 -12.72
CA VAL A 262 -2.01 14.52 -13.40
C VAL A 262 -3.41 14.83 -13.93
N LYS A 263 -3.59 14.64 -15.24
CA LYS A 263 -4.87 14.79 -15.92
C LYS A 263 -5.72 13.54 -15.74
N VAL A 264 -6.93 13.73 -15.31
CA VAL A 264 -7.94 12.67 -15.20
C VAL A 264 -8.54 12.40 -16.56
N ALA A 265 -8.75 11.14 -16.91
CA ALA A 265 -9.44 10.79 -18.16
C ALA A 265 -10.87 11.34 -18.15
N SER A 266 -11.32 11.82 -19.30
CA SER A 266 -12.72 12.25 -19.47
C SER A 266 -13.67 11.07 -19.31
N ARG A 267 -14.81 11.29 -18.67
CA ARG A 267 -15.85 10.27 -18.49
C ARG A 267 -16.38 9.68 -19.81
N ASP A 268 -16.29 10.42 -20.91
CA ASP A 268 -16.72 9.96 -22.23
C ASP A 268 -15.93 8.72 -22.70
N LYS A 269 -14.69 8.57 -22.24
CA LYS A 269 -13.83 7.44 -22.60
C LYS A 269 -14.27 6.11 -22.00
N ILE A 270 -14.98 6.14 -20.87
CA ILE A 270 -15.35 4.92 -20.13
C ILE A 270 -16.27 4.03 -20.96
N LEU A 271 -17.30 4.61 -21.58
CA LEU A 271 -18.28 3.84 -22.36
C LEU A 271 -17.61 3.11 -23.52
N GLY A 272 -16.79 3.82 -24.30
CA GLY A 272 -16.05 3.23 -25.41
C GLY A 272 -15.11 2.12 -24.96
N TYR A 273 -14.43 2.31 -23.83
CA TYR A 273 -13.56 1.30 -23.22
C TYR A 273 -14.36 0.06 -22.81
N PHE A 274 -15.50 0.22 -22.11
CA PHE A 274 -16.32 -0.91 -21.68
C PHE A 274 -16.92 -1.69 -22.86
N ILE A 275 -17.33 -0.99 -23.93
CA ILE A 275 -17.81 -1.64 -25.16
C ILE A 275 -16.67 -2.46 -25.79
N ASN A 276 -15.49 -1.86 -25.97
CA ASN A 276 -14.33 -2.52 -26.56
C ASN A 276 -13.90 -3.79 -25.78
N LYS A 277 -13.89 -3.69 -24.45
CA LYS A 277 -13.54 -4.81 -23.55
C LYS A 277 -14.73 -5.73 -23.23
N LYS A 278 -15.90 -5.55 -23.85
CA LYS A 278 -17.12 -6.37 -23.66
C LYS A 278 -17.61 -6.44 -22.22
N LEU A 279 -17.41 -5.38 -21.43
CA LEU A 279 -17.76 -5.31 -20.01
C LEU A 279 -19.24 -4.92 -19.80
N LYS A 280 -20.17 -5.72 -20.35
CA LYS A 280 -21.61 -5.42 -20.40
C LYS A 280 -22.21 -5.05 -19.04
N THR A 281 -21.91 -5.83 -18.00
CA THR A 281 -22.41 -5.60 -16.63
C THR A 281 -21.92 -4.29 -16.01
N LEU A 282 -20.75 -3.78 -16.43
CA LEU A 282 -20.21 -2.50 -15.95
C LEU A 282 -20.81 -1.31 -16.72
N ILE A 283 -21.28 -1.53 -17.95
CA ILE A 283 -21.98 -0.49 -18.71
C ILE A 283 -23.29 -0.08 -18.00
N GLU A 284 -24.02 -1.04 -17.44
CA GLU A 284 -25.28 -0.80 -16.73
C GLU A 284 -25.12 0.07 -15.46
N VAL A 285 -23.92 0.12 -14.94
CA VAL A 285 -23.57 0.83 -13.68
C VAL A 285 -22.44 1.85 -13.88
N ILE A 286 -22.29 2.37 -15.08
CA ILE A 286 -21.20 3.26 -15.48
C ILE A 286 -21.11 4.54 -14.63
N ASP A 287 -22.24 5.02 -14.13
CA ASP A 287 -22.33 6.23 -13.29
C ASP A 287 -21.74 6.04 -11.89
N GLU A 288 -21.45 4.80 -11.51
CA GLU A 288 -20.86 4.47 -10.21
C GLU A 288 -19.32 4.59 -10.19
N PHE A 289 -18.71 4.85 -11.36
CA PHE A 289 -17.27 5.08 -11.51
C PHE A 289 -16.84 6.53 -11.28
#